data_3d3f1a4a0f1e4e8bc3265771a438e6dc
#
_entry.id   3d3f1a4a0f1e4e8bc3265771a438e6dc
#
_cell.length_a   1.000
_cell.length_b   1.000
_cell.length_c   1.000
_cell.angle_alpha   90.00
_cell.angle_beta   90.00
_cell.angle_gamma   90.00
#
_symmetry.space_group_name_H-M   'P 1'
#
loop_
_entity.id
_entity.type
_entity.pdbx_description
1 polymer ?
#
loop_
_entity_poly.entity_id
_entity_poly.type
_entity_poly.pdbx_seq_one_letter_code
_entity_poly.pdbx_strand_id
1 'polypeptide(L)'
;MFIPEKNYSFYEDNPKGKLTIKKFVKEMYYRLMYDEISLLSANLSYYFILSLFPMLIVALALTPYFKIDQQFLLEKIQSYAPGDLGDYLFDMISEVLNNKSNTIITVGIVFTLWSASSGIYGIIIAFNNAFRVRDGRIWIVTKIISVILTALFLVGMFLALALIVFGKQLTYILFHKFNLDEGFYNLWSVINYTLPLLFIFFVFVFLYTMGPNLKLKAISILPGALFATLSWTIVSRLFGYYIDHFSSYIKTYGTIGAFMAFILWLYITGYILIIGAEINAIFHNYKVEQRVFEETHTTE
;
A
#
# COMPACT_ATOMS: atom_id res chain seq x y z
N MET A 1 -0.64 3.06 27.91
CA MET A 1 -0.02 1.73 27.91
C MET A 1 1.47 1.92 27.73
N PHE A 2 2.25 1.71 28.79
CA PHE A 2 3.69 1.86 28.80
C PHE A 2 4.28 0.80 27.87
N ILE A 3 4.86 1.22 26.72
CA ILE A 3 5.83 0.39 26.04
C ILE A 3 7.08 0.50 26.91
N PRO A 4 7.57 -0.58 27.57
CA PRO A 4 8.80 -0.52 28.31
C PRO A 4 9.87 -0.03 27.33
N GLU A 5 10.73 0.89 27.78
CA GLU A 5 12.00 1.18 27.10
C GLU A 5 12.73 -0.14 26.96
N LYS A 6 12.49 -0.86 25.89
CA LYS A 6 13.31 -1.98 25.49
C LYS A 6 14.62 -1.38 25.00
N ASN A 7 15.49 -1.03 25.95
CA ASN A 7 16.89 -0.78 25.73
C ASN A 7 17.54 -2.05 25.20
N TYR A 8 17.23 -2.39 23.94
CA TYR A 8 18.07 -3.33 23.20
C TYR A 8 19.22 -2.53 22.61
N SER A 9 20.21 -2.21 23.46
CA SER A 9 21.52 -1.72 23.03
C SER A 9 22.29 -2.86 22.35
N PHE A 10 21.72 -3.42 21.24
CA PHE A 10 22.45 -4.36 20.39
C PHE A 10 23.69 -3.73 19.75
N TYR A 11 23.80 -2.42 19.87
CA TYR A 11 24.85 -1.62 19.26
C TYR A 11 26.04 -1.39 20.18
N GLU A 12 25.91 -1.71 21.48
CA GLU A 12 27.02 -1.54 22.46
C GLU A 12 28.27 -2.36 22.12
N ASP A 13 28.13 -3.47 21.36
CA ASP A 13 29.30 -4.35 21.14
C ASP A 13 30.24 -3.89 20.02
N ASN A 14 29.87 -3.01 19.12
CA ASN A 14 30.78 -2.39 18.14
C ASN A 14 30.15 -1.29 17.27
N PRO A 15 30.09 -0.02 17.69
CA PRO A 15 29.56 1.08 16.89
C PRO A 15 30.45 1.41 15.67
N LYS A 16 31.71 0.94 15.63
CA LYS A 16 32.67 1.18 14.54
C LYS A 16 32.50 0.28 13.32
N GLY A 17 31.67 -0.77 13.38
CA GLY A 17 31.58 -1.75 12.29
C GLY A 17 30.55 -1.42 11.22
N LYS A 18 30.85 -1.69 9.94
CA LYS A 18 29.89 -1.67 8.84
C LYS A 18 28.72 -2.62 9.15
N LEU A 19 27.50 -2.29 8.68
CA LEU A 19 26.34 -3.20 8.77
C LEU A 19 26.68 -4.51 8.07
N THR A 20 27.00 -5.54 8.85
CA THR A 20 27.31 -6.87 8.33
C THR A 20 26.01 -7.63 8.13
N ILE A 21 25.92 -8.48 7.12
CA ILE A 21 24.75 -9.36 6.86
C ILE A 21 24.36 -10.12 8.14
N LYS A 22 25.32 -10.61 8.90
CA LYS A 22 25.07 -11.32 10.17
C LYS A 22 24.35 -10.43 11.21
N LYS A 23 24.77 -9.16 11.34
CA LYS A 23 24.12 -8.19 12.24
C LYS A 23 22.71 -7.87 11.76
N PHE A 24 22.54 -7.62 10.45
CA PHE A 24 21.23 -7.37 9.87
C PHE A 24 20.25 -8.54 10.11
N VAL A 25 20.66 -9.76 9.83
CA VAL A 25 19.81 -10.96 10.02
C VAL A 25 19.46 -11.15 11.49
N LYS A 26 20.44 -10.95 12.41
CA LYS A 26 20.20 -11.03 13.85
C LYS A 26 19.18 -9.99 14.31
N GLU A 27 19.35 -8.73 13.90
CA GLU A 27 18.42 -7.65 14.23
C GLU A 27 17.02 -7.91 13.65
N MET A 28 16.93 -8.33 12.38
CA MET A 28 15.67 -8.69 11.74
C MET A 28 14.96 -9.83 12.49
N TYR A 29 15.69 -10.87 12.89
CA TYR A 29 15.14 -11.98 13.68
C TYR A 29 14.51 -11.49 14.99
N TYR A 30 15.22 -10.60 15.73
CA TYR A 30 14.68 -10.06 16.97
C TYR A 30 13.44 -9.20 16.73
N ARG A 31 13.43 -8.37 15.67
CA ARG A 31 12.27 -7.56 15.31
C ARG A 31 11.06 -8.41 14.95
N LEU A 32 11.27 -9.47 14.17
CA LEU A 32 10.22 -10.44 13.83
C LEU A 32 9.61 -11.11 15.07
N MET A 33 10.41 -11.36 16.11
CA MET A 33 9.96 -12.05 17.33
C MET A 33 9.31 -11.12 18.36
N TYR A 34 9.77 -9.86 18.45
CA TYR A 34 9.41 -8.98 19.56
C TYR A 34 8.58 -7.75 19.16
N ASP A 35 8.55 -7.33 17.89
CA ASP A 35 7.84 -6.12 17.46
C ASP A 35 6.39 -6.41 17.03
N GLU A 36 5.86 -7.60 17.39
CA GLU A 36 4.44 -7.98 17.21
C GLU A 36 3.92 -7.77 15.78
N ILE A 37 4.77 -8.01 14.77
CA ILE A 37 4.47 -7.77 13.35
C ILE A 37 3.19 -8.48 12.92
N SER A 38 2.98 -9.70 13.42
CA SER A 38 1.78 -10.48 13.12
C SER A 38 0.50 -9.80 13.60
N LEU A 39 0.52 -9.24 14.83
CA LEU A 39 -0.61 -8.54 15.41
C LEU A 39 -0.89 -7.21 14.66
N LEU A 40 0.18 -6.48 14.35
CA LEU A 40 0.07 -5.24 13.57
C LEU A 40 -0.46 -5.50 12.17
N SER A 41 -0.07 -6.62 11.52
CA SER A 41 -0.56 -7.02 10.20
C SER A 41 -2.05 -7.38 10.22
N ALA A 42 -2.50 -8.06 11.28
CA ALA A 42 -3.93 -8.36 11.46
C ALA A 42 -4.75 -7.07 11.67
N ASN A 43 -4.20 -6.13 12.43
CA ASN A 43 -4.81 -4.82 12.64
C ASN A 43 -4.89 -4.01 11.32
N LEU A 44 -3.83 -4.04 10.50
CA LEU A 44 -3.84 -3.44 9.16
C LEU A 44 -4.90 -4.06 8.25
N SER A 45 -5.06 -5.39 8.26
CA SER A 45 -6.09 -6.08 7.47
C SER A 45 -7.49 -5.60 7.83
N TYR A 46 -7.75 -5.40 9.12
CA TYR A 46 -9.01 -4.82 9.60
C TYR A 46 -9.24 -3.40 9.04
N TYR A 47 -8.24 -2.52 9.12
CA TYR A 47 -8.34 -1.18 8.55
C TYR A 47 -8.51 -1.18 7.02
N PHE A 48 -7.85 -2.09 6.31
CA PHE A 48 -8.01 -2.24 4.87
C PHE A 48 -9.43 -2.67 4.50
N ILE A 49 -10.02 -3.63 5.23
CA ILE A 49 -11.42 -4.04 5.03
C ILE A 49 -12.37 -2.88 5.27
N LEU A 50 -12.20 -2.15 6.38
CA LEU A 50 -13.03 -0.98 6.70
C LEU A 50 -12.93 0.12 5.64
N SER A 51 -11.76 0.29 5.03
CA SER A 51 -11.54 1.32 4.00
C SER A 51 -12.00 0.89 2.62
N LEU A 52 -12.17 -0.41 2.36
CA LEU A 52 -12.45 -0.94 1.03
C LEU A 52 -13.77 -0.40 0.46
N PHE A 53 -14.87 -0.53 1.20
CA PHE A 53 -16.18 -0.08 0.72
C PHE A 53 -16.23 1.44 0.50
N PRO A 54 -15.82 2.27 1.47
CA PRO A 54 -15.70 3.70 1.24
C PRO A 54 -14.82 4.07 0.04
N MET A 55 -13.69 3.39 -0.13
CA MET A 55 -12.77 3.62 -1.24
C MET A 55 -13.41 3.30 -2.60
N LEU A 56 -14.17 2.19 -2.68
CA LEU A 56 -14.91 1.83 -3.88
C LEU A 56 -15.97 2.89 -4.22
N ILE A 57 -16.69 3.41 -3.23
CA ILE A 57 -17.69 4.48 -3.45
C ILE A 57 -17.02 5.73 -4.01
N VAL A 58 -15.89 6.18 -3.44
CA VAL A 58 -15.15 7.33 -3.97
C VAL A 58 -14.65 7.06 -5.38
N ALA A 59 -14.07 5.87 -5.63
CA ALA A 59 -13.59 5.49 -6.95
C ALA A 59 -14.71 5.58 -7.99
N LEU A 60 -15.88 5.05 -7.69
CA LEU A 60 -17.03 5.08 -8.58
C LEU A 60 -17.62 6.49 -8.75
N ALA A 61 -17.69 7.29 -7.68
CA ALA A 61 -18.13 8.67 -7.75
C ALA A 61 -17.24 9.57 -8.63
N LEU A 62 -15.98 9.18 -8.84
CA LEU A 62 -15.03 9.88 -9.70
C LEU A 62 -15.13 9.47 -11.19
N THR A 63 -15.78 8.35 -11.52
CA THR A 63 -15.87 7.82 -12.89
C THR A 63 -16.48 8.80 -13.92
N PRO A 64 -17.50 9.64 -13.58
CA PRO A 64 -18.04 10.62 -14.53
C PRO A 64 -17.01 11.62 -15.03
N TYR A 65 -16.06 12.00 -14.17
CA TYR A 65 -15.00 12.95 -14.54
C TYR A 65 -14.02 12.38 -15.57
N PHE A 66 -13.92 11.05 -15.64
CA PHE A 66 -13.06 10.36 -16.60
C PHE A 66 -13.82 9.85 -17.83
N LYS A 67 -15.11 10.22 -18.00
CA LYS A 67 -15.98 9.74 -19.09
C LYS A 67 -16.03 8.19 -19.19
N ILE A 68 -15.90 7.51 -18.08
CA ILE A 68 -16.03 6.07 -18.00
C ILE A 68 -17.53 5.75 -17.92
N ASP A 69 -17.96 4.80 -18.72
CA ASP A 69 -19.35 4.33 -18.69
C ASP A 69 -19.66 3.69 -17.34
N GLN A 70 -20.48 4.38 -16.57
CA GLN A 70 -20.86 3.94 -15.22
C GLN A 70 -21.67 2.67 -15.25
N GLN A 71 -22.54 2.52 -16.25
CA GLN A 71 -23.40 1.36 -16.39
C GLN A 71 -22.57 0.10 -16.66
N PHE A 72 -21.56 0.21 -17.53
CA PHE A 72 -20.60 -0.86 -17.79
C PHE A 72 -19.83 -1.28 -16.51
N LEU A 73 -19.40 -0.32 -15.69
CA LEU A 73 -18.72 -0.62 -14.42
C LEU A 73 -19.63 -1.29 -13.40
N LEU A 74 -20.86 -0.79 -13.27
CA LEU A 74 -21.84 -1.35 -12.36
C LEU A 74 -22.20 -2.80 -12.74
N GLU A 75 -22.43 -3.08 -14.03
CA GLU A 75 -22.66 -4.44 -14.53
C GLU A 75 -21.48 -5.38 -14.26
N LYS A 76 -20.25 -4.86 -14.40
CA LYS A 76 -19.04 -5.62 -14.06
C LYS A 76 -18.94 -5.92 -12.58
N ILE A 77 -19.16 -4.93 -11.72
CA ILE A 77 -19.14 -5.10 -10.25
C ILE A 77 -20.20 -6.15 -9.85
N GLN A 78 -21.43 -6.04 -10.39
CA GLN A 78 -22.49 -7.00 -10.13
C GLN A 78 -22.10 -8.40 -10.60
N SER A 79 -21.44 -8.53 -11.75
CA SER A 79 -21.04 -9.85 -12.30
C SER A 79 -19.90 -10.52 -11.53
N TYR A 80 -19.02 -9.75 -10.88
CA TYR A 80 -17.88 -10.28 -10.11
C TYR A 80 -18.14 -10.36 -8.61
N ALA A 81 -19.10 -9.60 -8.09
CA ALA A 81 -19.45 -9.66 -6.68
C ALA A 81 -20.27 -10.93 -6.38
N PRO A 82 -19.94 -11.65 -5.32
CA PRO A 82 -20.61 -12.90 -5.00
C PRO A 82 -22.00 -12.65 -4.40
N GLY A 83 -23.02 -13.36 -4.93
CA GLY A 83 -24.39 -13.40 -4.42
C GLY A 83 -25.06 -12.03 -4.35
N ASP A 84 -25.90 -11.82 -3.33
CA ASP A 84 -26.70 -10.61 -3.12
C ASP A 84 -25.84 -9.34 -2.86
N LEU A 85 -24.52 -9.50 -2.64
CA LEU A 85 -23.61 -8.37 -2.45
C LEU A 85 -23.50 -7.52 -3.72
N GLY A 86 -23.58 -8.13 -4.90
CA GLY A 86 -23.56 -7.43 -6.19
C GLY A 86 -24.75 -6.50 -6.34
N ASP A 87 -25.94 -6.97 -6.01
CA ASP A 87 -27.16 -6.18 -6.08
C ASP A 87 -27.17 -5.07 -5.04
N TYR A 88 -26.74 -5.36 -3.80
CA TYR A 88 -26.61 -4.35 -2.75
C TYR A 88 -25.63 -3.24 -3.12
N LEU A 89 -24.47 -3.59 -3.68
CA LEU A 89 -23.48 -2.60 -4.14
C LEU A 89 -24.03 -1.80 -5.33
N PHE A 90 -24.72 -2.45 -6.26
CA PHE A 90 -25.36 -1.79 -7.39
C PHE A 90 -26.37 -0.74 -6.92
N ASP A 91 -27.28 -1.10 -6.01
CA ASP A 91 -28.31 -0.21 -5.48
C ASP A 91 -27.67 0.98 -4.74
N MET A 92 -26.71 0.72 -3.84
CA MET A 92 -26.02 1.73 -3.06
C MET A 92 -25.25 2.74 -3.95
N ILE A 93 -24.59 2.25 -4.98
CA ILE A 93 -23.85 3.08 -5.93
C ILE A 93 -24.80 3.86 -6.82
N SER A 94 -25.84 3.22 -7.32
CA SER A 94 -26.88 3.85 -8.15
C SER A 94 -27.58 4.99 -7.40
N GLU A 95 -27.87 4.81 -6.12
CA GLU A 95 -28.44 5.85 -5.27
C GLU A 95 -27.49 7.04 -5.13
N VAL A 96 -26.19 6.81 -4.90
CA VAL A 96 -25.18 7.87 -4.82
C VAL A 96 -25.05 8.63 -6.16
N LEU A 97 -25.06 7.93 -7.29
CA LEU A 97 -24.91 8.51 -8.61
C LEU A 97 -26.16 9.27 -9.09
N ASN A 98 -27.36 8.80 -8.75
CA ASN A 98 -28.63 9.41 -9.14
C ASN A 98 -29.02 10.61 -8.25
N ASN A 99 -28.40 10.76 -7.10
CA ASN A 99 -28.71 11.84 -6.16
C ASN A 99 -28.08 13.15 -6.65
N LYS A 100 -28.88 14.00 -7.28
CA LYS A 100 -28.46 15.28 -7.89
C LYS A 100 -28.18 16.42 -6.90
N SER A 101 -28.30 16.18 -5.59
CA SER A 101 -28.01 17.19 -4.59
C SER A 101 -26.51 17.34 -4.37
N ASN A 102 -25.91 18.39 -4.92
CA ASN A 102 -24.48 18.69 -4.78
C ASN A 102 -24.02 18.69 -3.33
N THR A 103 -24.84 19.11 -2.38
CA THR A 103 -24.50 19.16 -0.95
C THR A 103 -24.39 17.76 -0.36
N ILE A 104 -25.35 16.87 -0.63
CA ILE A 104 -25.35 15.49 -0.14
C ILE A 104 -24.16 14.73 -0.72
N ILE A 105 -23.88 14.91 -2.01
CA ILE A 105 -22.74 14.29 -2.69
C ILE A 105 -21.44 14.76 -2.06
N THR A 106 -21.25 16.05 -1.84
CA THR A 106 -20.01 16.60 -1.27
C THR A 106 -19.77 16.10 0.15
N VAL A 107 -20.80 16.14 1.02
CA VAL A 107 -20.71 15.62 2.38
C VAL A 107 -20.44 14.11 2.37
N GLY A 108 -21.13 13.38 1.51
CA GLY A 108 -20.92 11.93 1.33
C GLY A 108 -19.48 11.60 0.89
N ILE A 109 -18.91 12.31 -0.08
CA ILE A 109 -17.53 12.12 -0.55
C ILE A 109 -16.54 12.41 0.59
N VAL A 110 -16.71 13.52 1.32
CA VAL A 110 -15.81 13.87 2.43
C VAL A 110 -15.86 12.81 3.52
N PHE A 111 -17.06 12.35 3.93
CA PHE A 111 -17.20 11.29 4.92
C PHE A 111 -16.61 9.97 4.45
N THR A 112 -16.84 9.62 3.20
CA THR A 112 -16.30 8.40 2.58
C THR A 112 -14.79 8.44 2.50
N LEU A 113 -14.21 9.58 2.09
CA LEU A 113 -12.75 9.75 2.05
C LEU A 113 -12.14 9.69 3.46
N TRP A 114 -12.83 10.26 4.44
CA TRP A 114 -12.44 10.17 5.85
C TRP A 114 -12.42 8.71 6.34
N SER A 115 -13.43 7.92 6.01
CA SER A 115 -13.51 6.50 6.36
C SER A 115 -12.45 5.68 5.60
N ALA A 116 -12.28 5.90 4.29
CA ALA A 116 -11.28 5.25 3.46
C ALA A 116 -9.85 5.48 3.97
N SER A 117 -9.59 6.66 4.55
CA SER A 117 -8.28 7.00 5.11
C SER A 117 -7.88 6.15 6.31
N SER A 118 -8.76 5.33 6.85
CA SER A 118 -8.45 4.45 7.99
C SER A 118 -7.39 3.41 7.65
N GLY A 119 -7.35 2.93 6.39
CA GLY A 119 -6.28 2.05 5.92
C GLY A 119 -4.89 2.69 6.00
N ILE A 120 -4.76 3.92 5.48
CA ILE A 120 -3.51 4.70 5.55
C ILE A 120 -3.17 5.07 7.00
N TYR A 121 -4.16 5.41 7.81
CA TYR A 121 -3.97 5.68 9.24
C TYR A 121 -3.36 4.46 9.96
N GLY A 122 -3.86 3.26 9.68
CA GLY A 122 -3.29 2.02 10.20
C GLY A 122 -1.83 1.81 9.77
N ILE A 123 -1.49 2.10 8.50
CA ILE A 123 -0.12 2.05 7.98
C ILE A 123 0.80 3.03 8.75
N ILE A 124 0.36 4.26 8.98
CA ILE A 124 1.14 5.25 9.74
C ILE A 124 1.45 4.75 11.15
N ILE A 125 0.47 4.19 11.84
CA ILE A 125 0.68 3.61 13.17
C ILE A 125 1.69 2.47 13.13
N ALA A 126 1.53 1.53 12.20
CA ALA A 126 2.42 0.38 12.06
C ALA A 126 3.86 0.83 11.74
N PHE A 127 4.03 1.82 10.87
CA PHE A 127 5.36 2.34 10.54
C PHE A 127 6.00 3.10 11.70
N ASN A 128 5.25 3.91 12.44
CA ASN A 128 5.76 4.55 13.65
C ASN A 128 6.25 3.51 14.67
N ASN A 129 5.53 2.39 14.82
CA ASN A 129 5.97 1.29 15.66
C ASN A 129 7.27 0.63 15.16
N ALA A 130 7.39 0.36 13.86
CA ALA A 130 8.60 -0.21 13.25
C ALA A 130 9.84 0.68 13.46
N PHE A 131 9.67 2.00 13.33
CA PHE A 131 10.73 2.97 13.60
C PHE A 131 10.89 3.29 15.09
N ARG A 132 10.03 2.74 15.97
CA ARG A 132 10.01 3.00 17.42
C ARG A 132 9.86 4.47 17.77
N VAL A 133 9.11 5.21 16.96
CA VAL A 133 8.85 6.63 17.13
C VAL A 133 7.50 6.83 17.77
N ARG A 134 7.44 7.64 18.82
CA ARG A 134 6.16 8.11 19.35
C ARG A 134 5.59 9.12 18.37
N ASP A 135 4.35 8.88 17.92
CA ASP A 135 3.65 9.91 17.16
C ASP A 135 3.30 11.06 18.10
N GLY A 136 4.14 12.11 18.07
CA GLY A 136 3.91 13.34 18.82
C GLY A 136 2.81 14.22 18.21
N ARG A 137 2.21 13.80 17.08
CA ARG A 137 1.11 14.52 16.43
C ARG A 137 -0.17 14.26 17.19
N ILE A 138 -1.02 15.29 17.26
CA ILE A 138 -2.38 15.12 17.75
C ILE A 138 -3.13 14.19 16.79
N TRP A 139 -3.96 13.28 17.32
CA TRP A 139 -4.72 12.31 16.52
C TRP A 139 -5.36 12.90 15.26
N ILE A 140 -5.94 14.10 15.37
CA ILE A 140 -6.60 14.78 14.24
C ILE A 140 -5.62 15.11 13.12
N VAL A 141 -4.36 15.50 13.43
CA VAL A 141 -3.33 15.82 12.45
C VAL A 141 -2.92 14.56 11.71
N THR A 142 -2.70 13.44 12.41
CA THR A 142 -2.38 12.14 11.77
C THR A 142 -3.52 11.68 10.87
N LYS A 143 -4.78 11.90 11.29
CA LYS A 143 -5.96 11.58 10.49
C LYS A 143 -6.05 12.45 9.22
N ILE A 144 -5.79 13.76 9.32
CA ILE A 144 -5.76 14.66 8.16
C ILE A 144 -4.68 14.24 7.17
N ILE A 145 -3.47 13.91 7.65
CA ILE A 145 -2.39 13.38 6.81
C ILE A 145 -2.85 12.10 6.10
N SER A 146 -3.52 11.19 6.81
CA SER A 146 -4.05 9.95 6.23
C SER A 146 -5.07 10.24 5.12
N VAL A 147 -5.96 11.23 5.30
CA VAL A 147 -6.93 11.65 4.27
C VAL A 147 -6.21 12.18 3.03
N ILE A 148 -5.21 13.06 3.21
CA ILE A 148 -4.43 13.62 2.10
C ILE A 148 -3.69 12.49 1.35
N LEU A 149 -3.03 11.58 2.07
CA LEU A 149 -2.32 10.46 1.48
C LEU A 149 -3.28 9.51 0.73
N THR A 150 -4.48 9.28 1.27
CA THR A 150 -5.52 8.48 0.61
C THR A 150 -5.98 9.14 -0.68
N ALA A 151 -6.22 10.46 -0.66
CA ALA A 151 -6.59 11.20 -1.87
C ALA A 151 -5.48 11.12 -2.94
N LEU A 152 -4.22 11.32 -2.57
CA LEU A 152 -3.08 11.17 -3.48
C LEU A 152 -2.94 9.75 -4.02
N PHE A 153 -3.16 8.74 -3.18
CA PHE A 153 -3.15 7.33 -3.60
C PHE A 153 -4.26 7.05 -4.62
N LEU A 154 -5.48 7.55 -4.38
CA LEU A 154 -6.59 7.43 -5.33
C LEU A 154 -6.27 8.09 -6.67
N VAL A 155 -5.75 9.32 -6.66
CA VAL A 155 -5.33 10.01 -7.89
C VAL A 155 -4.27 9.20 -8.63
N GLY A 156 -3.26 8.69 -7.93
CA GLY A 156 -2.23 7.82 -8.51
C GLY A 156 -2.81 6.55 -9.12
N MET A 157 -3.76 5.91 -8.44
CA MET A 157 -4.46 4.73 -8.93
C MET A 157 -5.26 5.04 -10.21
N PHE A 158 -5.98 6.16 -10.27
CA PHE A 158 -6.69 6.58 -11.47
C PHE A 158 -5.76 6.87 -12.64
N LEU A 159 -4.63 7.54 -12.39
CA LEU A 159 -3.61 7.76 -13.41
C LEU A 159 -3.03 6.44 -13.94
N ALA A 160 -2.76 5.48 -13.06
CA ALA A 160 -2.29 4.15 -13.46
C ALA A 160 -3.34 3.40 -14.30
N LEU A 161 -4.62 3.43 -13.89
CA LEU A 161 -5.71 2.83 -14.67
C LEU A 161 -5.87 3.53 -16.02
N ALA A 162 -5.79 4.85 -16.08
CA ALA A 162 -5.83 5.60 -17.33
C ALA A 162 -4.70 5.18 -18.27
N LEU A 163 -3.48 5.02 -17.77
CA LEU A 163 -2.34 4.54 -18.56
C LEU A 163 -2.56 3.10 -19.08
N ILE A 164 -3.16 2.22 -18.28
CA ILE A 164 -3.46 0.85 -18.71
C ILE A 164 -4.55 0.84 -19.80
N VAL A 165 -5.62 1.60 -19.60
CA VAL A 165 -6.76 1.65 -20.54
C VAL A 165 -6.38 2.35 -21.84
N PHE A 166 -5.75 3.52 -21.75
CA PHE A 166 -5.38 4.34 -22.91
C PHE A 166 -4.00 4.00 -23.48
N GLY A 167 -3.20 3.18 -22.77
CA GLY A 167 -1.84 2.82 -23.18
C GLY A 167 -1.82 2.16 -24.56
N LYS A 168 -2.77 1.30 -24.89
CA LYS A 168 -2.89 0.69 -26.22
C LYS A 168 -3.24 1.71 -27.30
N GLN A 169 -4.13 2.67 -27.02
CA GLN A 169 -4.48 3.75 -27.96
C GLN A 169 -3.32 4.71 -28.14
N LEU A 170 -2.62 5.03 -27.04
CA LEU A 170 -1.41 5.86 -27.09
C LEU A 170 -0.32 5.19 -27.94
N THR A 171 -0.14 3.88 -27.76
CA THR A 171 0.76 3.07 -28.57
C THR A 171 0.41 3.17 -30.04
N TYR A 172 -0.86 2.95 -30.40
CA TYR A 172 -1.32 3.00 -31.79
C TYR A 172 -1.07 4.39 -32.42
N ILE A 173 -1.41 5.48 -31.69
CA ILE A 173 -1.20 6.86 -32.16
C ILE A 173 0.30 7.16 -32.33
N LEU A 174 1.14 6.75 -31.37
CA LEU A 174 2.58 6.97 -31.45
C LEU A 174 3.20 6.18 -32.62
N PHE A 175 2.80 4.92 -32.80
CA PHE A 175 3.28 4.09 -33.92
C PHE A 175 2.94 4.69 -35.28
N HIS A 176 1.66 5.08 -35.49
CA HIS A 176 1.23 5.61 -36.79
C HIS A 176 1.73 7.04 -37.07
N LYS A 177 1.88 7.86 -36.01
CA LYS A 177 2.28 9.27 -36.19
C LYS A 177 3.79 9.45 -36.34
N PHE A 178 4.59 8.53 -35.78
CA PHE A 178 6.04 8.64 -35.75
C PHE A 178 6.78 7.56 -36.56
N ASN A 179 6.05 6.69 -37.29
CA ASN A 179 6.62 5.58 -38.08
C ASN A 179 7.70 4.79 -37.31
N LEU A 180 7.37 4.36 -36.10
CA LEU A 180 8.32 3.71 -35.21
C LEU A 180 8.55 2.23 -35.60
N ASP A 181 9.79 1.79 -35.58
CA ASP A 181 10.22 0.45 -35.97
C ASP A 181 9.81 -0.68 -35.00
N GLU A 182 9.96 -1.94 -35.43
CA GLU A 182 9.75 -3.14 -34.58
C GLU A 182 10.55 -3.11 -33.27
N GLY A 183 11.71 -2.45 -33.24
CA GLY A 183 12.51 -2.24 -32.03
C GLY A 183 11.77 -1.45 -30.95
N PHE A 184 10.94 -0.51 -31.34
CA PHE A 184 10.10 0.24 -30.39
C PHE A 184 8.95 -0.60 -29.83
N TYR A 185 8.41 -1.55 -30.62
CA TYR A 185 7.39 -2.49 -30.13
C TYR A 185 7.93 -3.36 -28.98
N ASN A 186 9.16 -3.84 -29.13
CA ASN A 186 9.83 -4.63 -28.08
C ASN A 186 10.09 -3.76 -26.83
N LEU A 187 10.55 -2.52 -27.00
CA LEU A 187 10.74 -1.55 -25.92
C LEU A 187 9.41 -1.24 -25.20
N TRP A 188 8.34 -1.04 -25.96
CA TRP A 188 7.01 -0.79 -25.42
C TRP A 188 6.46 -1.98 -24.63
N SER A 189 6.69 -3.20 -25.11
CA SER A 189 6.35 -4.41 -24.38
C SER A 189 7.04 -4.46 -23.02
N VAL A 190 8.35 -4.18 -22.97
CA VAL A 190 9.11 -4.11 -21.71
C VAL A 190 8.56 -3.02 -20.78
N ILE A 191 8.24 -1.85 -21.32
CA ILE A 191 7.63 -0.73 -20.56
C ILE A 191 6.31 -1.16 -19.93
N ASN A 192 5.42 -1.80 -20.69
CA ASN A 192 4.12 -2.26 -20.20
C ASN A 192 4.21 -3.26 -19.03
N TYR A 193 5.25 -4.10 -19.01
CA TYR A 193 5.51 -5.01 -17.88
C TYR A 193 6.19 -4.32 -16.70
N THR A 194 7.07 -3.37 -16.98
CA THR A 194 7.88 -2.70 -15.96
C THR A 194 7.11 -1.56 -15.28
N LEU A 195 6.24 -0.86 -16.00
CA LEU A 195 5.52 0.30 -15.49
C LEU A 195 4.65 0.00 -14.26
N PRO A 196 3.84 -1.07 -14.22
CA PRO A 196 3.09 -1.43 -13.00
C PRO A 196 4.00 -1.74 -11.82
N LEU A 197 5.14 -2.40 -12.07
CA LEU A 197 6.11 -2.71 -11.02
C LEU A 197 6.75 -1.45 -10.45
N LEU A 198 7.13 -0.51 -11.33
CA LEU A 198 7.65 0.80 -10.94
C LEU A 198 6.59 1.62 -10.18
N PHE A 199 5.34 1.57 -10.62
CA PHE A 199 4.25 2.24 -9.93
C PHE A 199 4.12 1.72 -8.49
N ILE A 200 4.07 0.40 -8.28
CA ILE A 200 4.00 -0.21 -6.95
C ILE A 200 5.23 0.18 -6.11
N PHE A 201 6.42 0.17 -6.71
CA PHE A 201 7.64 0.59 -6.04
C PHE A 201 7.56 2.04 -5.55
N PHE A 202 7.13 2.96 -6.40
CA PHE A 202 6.96 4.37 -6.02
C PHE A 202 5.87 4.57 -4.97
N VAL A 203 4.79 3.78 -5.02
CA VAL A 203 3.77 3.78 -3.96
C VAL A 203 4.39 3.39 -2.61
N PHE A 204 5.19 2.34 -2.57
CA PHE A 204 5.86 1.94 -1.33
C PHE A 204 6.91 2.97 -0.87
N VAL A 205 7.70 3.52 -1.79
CA VAL A 205 8.63 4.63 -1.46
C VAL A 205 7.86 5.81 -0.85
N PHE A 206 6.74 6.18 -1.44
CA PHE A 206 5.89 7.26 -0.96
C PHE A 206 5.31 6.97 0.43
N LEU A 207 4.76 5.78 0.65
CA LEU A 207 4.23 5.36 1.93
C LEU A 207 5.31 5.34 3.03
N TYR A 208 6.50 4.79 2.75
CA TYR A 208 7.59 4.76 3.71
C TYR A 208 8.21 6.13 3.98
N THR A 209 8.07 7.08 3.05
CA THR A 209 8.56 8.45 3.24
C THR A 209 7.60 9.28 4.09
N MET A 210 6.30 9.19 3.81
CA MET A 210 5.28 10.06 4.39
C MET A 210 4.60 9.47 5.63
N GLY A 211 4.61 8.14 5.77
CA GLY A 211 3.96 7.44 6.87
C GLY A 211 4.61 7.75 8.22
N PRO A 212 5.89 7.44 8.42
CA PRO A 212 6.53 7.63 9.72
C PRO A 212 6.64 9.10 10.12
N ASN A 213 6.54 9.36 11.43
CA ASN A 213 6.78 10.70 11.97
C ASN A 213 8.29 10.99 12.13
N LEU A 214 9.03 10.76 11.05
CA LEU A 214 10.49 10.96 10.97
C LEU A 214 10.88 11.55 9.62
N LYS A 215 11.90 12.42 9.62
CA LYS A 215 12.54 12.88 8.38
C LYS A 215 13.54 11.83 7.90
N LEU A 216 13.09 10.91 7.05
CA LEU A 216 13.90 9.84 6.50
C LEU A 216 14.66 10.31 5.26
N LYS A 217 15.91 9.85 5.11
CA LYS A 217 16.65 10.03 3.85
C LYS A 217 16.17 8.99 2.83
N ALA A 218 15.96 9.40 1.58
CA ALA A 218 15.49 8.52 0.49
C ALA A 218 16.27 7.20 0.40
N ILE A 219 17.60 7.27 0.55
CA ILE A 219 18.47 6.08 0.46
C ILE A 219 18.25 5.05 1.58
N SER A 220 17.64 5.44 2.70
CA SER A 220 17.29 4.53 3.80
C SER A 220 15.93 3.85 3.60
N ILE A 221 15.12 4.36 2.66
CA ILE A 221 13.77 3.87 2.38
C ILE A 221 13.79 2.85 1.22
N LEU A 222 14.75 2.99 0.30
CA LEU A 222 14.83 2.16 -0.91
C LEU A 222 14.91 0.65 -0.62
N PRO A 223 15.70 0.15 0.35
CA PRO A 223 15.81 -1.29 0.60
C PRO A 223 14.47 -1.94 0.97
N GLY A 224 13.72 -1.32 1.88
CA GLY A 224 12.41 -1.84 2.28
C GLY A 224 11.36 -1.69 1.17
N ALA A 225 11.40 -0.59 0.39
CA ALA A 225 10.51 -0.43 -0.75
C ALA A 225 10.76 -1.49 -1.83
N LEU A 226 12.03 -1.79 -2.12
CA LEU A 226 12.40 -2.84 -3.06
C LEU A 226 11.94 -4.22 -2.58
N PHE A 227 12.22 -4.53 -1.30
CA PHE A 227 11.77 -5.77 -0.67
C PHE A 227 10.24 -5.89 -0.75
N ALA A 228 9.51 -4.85 -0.34
CA ALA A 228 8.04 -4.86 -0.35
C ALA A 228 7.48 -5.05 -1.76
N THR A 229 8.04 -4.36 -2.76
CA THR A 229 7.62 -4.49 -4.16
C THR A 229 7.80 -5.90 -4.69
N LEU A 230 8.99 -6.47 -4.51
CA LEU A 230 9.30 -7.83 -4.99
C LEU A 230 8.46 -8.88 -4.26
N SER A 231 8.42 -8.81 -2.92
CA SER A 231 7.67 -9.76 -2.11
C SER A 231 6.17 -9.69 -2.39
N TRP A 232 5.60 -8.49 -2.49
CA TRP A 232 4.19 -8.31 -2.79
C TRP A 232 3.83 -8.83 -4.18
N THR A 233 4.67 -8.57 -5.18
CA THR A 233 4.45 -9.06 -6.55
C THR A 233 4.50 -10.58 -6.61
N ILE A 234 5.48 -11.20 -5.94
CA ILE A 234 5.62 -12.67 -5.89
C ILE A 234 4.43 -13.29 -5.15
N VAL A 235 4.12 -12.79 -3.96
CA VAL A 235 3.03 -13.31 -3.14
C VAL A 235 1.68 -13.15 -3.82
N SER A 236 1.41 -12.01 -4.47
CA SER A 236 0.16 -11.79 -5.19
C SER A 236 -0.01 -12.75 -6.37
N ARG A 237 1.07 -13.08 -7.08
CA ARG A 237 1.04 -14.10 -8.16
C ARG A 237 0.81 -15.50 -7.61
N LEU A 238 1.52 -15.87 -6.53
CA LEU A 238 1.35 -17.16 -5.86
C LEU A 238 -0.07 -17.29 -5.29
N PHE A 239 -0.61 -16.20 -4.74
CA PHE A 239 -1.96 -16.18 -4.22
C PHE A 239 -3.01 -16.36 -5.33
N GLY A 240 -2.85 -15.68 -6.47
CA GLY A 240 -3.68 -15.90 -7.65
C GLY A 240 -3.64 -17.37 -8.10
N TYR A 241 -2.44 -17.93 -8.24
CA TYR A 241 -2.27 -19.35 -8.55
C TYR A 241 -2.97 -20.28 -7.54
N TYR A 242 -2.85 -19.96 -6.24
CA TYR A 242 -3.53 -20.70 -5.18
C TYR A 242 -5.06 -20.67 -5.36
N ILE A 243 -5.65 -19.50 -5.60
CA ILE A 243 -7.09 -19.34 -5.82
C ILE A 243 -7.54 -20.15 -7.03
N ASP A 244 -6.81 -20.11 -8.14
CA ASP A 244 -7.17 -20.81 -9.38
C ASP A 244 -7.12 -22.34 -9.22
N HIS A 245 -6.17 -22.88 -8.46
CA HIS A 245 -5.95 -24.33 -8.36
C HIS A 245 -6.59 -24.96 -7.13
N PHE A 246 -6.74 -24.22 -6.03
CA PHE A 246 -7.36 -24.71 -4.79
C PHE A 246 -8.82 -24.25 -4.62
N SER A 247 -9.51 -24.05 -5.74
CA SER A 247 -10.92 -23.62 -5.78
C SER A 247 -11.89 -24.58 -5.08
N SER A 248 -11.47 -25.80 -4.70
CA SER A 248 -12.31 -26.73 -3.93
C SER A 248 -12.76 -26.15 -2.59
N TYR A 249 -11.92 -25.37 -1.92
CA TYR A 249 -12.29 -24.69 -0.69
C TYR A 249 -13.34 -23.61 -0.91
N ILE A 250 -13.17 -22.82 -2.00
CA ILE A 250 -14.17 -21.83 -2.42
C ILE A 250 -15.45 -22.48 -2.90
N LYS A 251 -15.37 -23.63 -3.60
CA LYS A 251 -16.54 -24.40 -4.01
C LYS A 251 -17.34 -24.95 -2.83
N THR A 252 -16.66 -25.34 -1.74
CA THR A 252 -17.31 -25.90 -0.54
C THR A 252 -17.94 -24.81 0.33
N TYR A 253 -17.24 -23.69 0.52
CA TYR A 253 -17.64 -22.59 1.42
C TYR A 253 -18.20 -21.36 0.70
N GLY A 254 -18.23 -21.37 -0.64
CA GLY A 254 -18.80 -20.29 -1.46
C GLY A 254 -18.18 -18.93 -1.17
N THR A 255 -19.00 -17.94 -1.02
CA THR A 255 -18.63 -16.53 -0.76
C THR A 255 -17.78 -16.35 0.50
N ILE A 256 -18.05 -17.14 1.55
CA ILE A 256 -17.29 -17.08 2.81
C ILE A 256 -15.86 -17.51 2.58
N GLY A 257 -15.62 -18.56 1.80
CA GLY A 257 -14.28 -19.02 1.45
C GLY A 257 -13.49 -17.98 0.67
N ALA A 258 -14.13 -17.32 -0.30
CA ALA A 258 -13.51 -16.23 -1.07
C ALA A 258 -13.16 -15.02 -0.16
N PHE A 259 -14.07 -14.66 0.76
CA PHE A 259 -13.85 -13.56 1.69
C PHE A 259 -12.71 -13.86 2.67
N MET A 260 -12.63 -15.09 3.20
CA MET A 260 -11.51 -15.52 4.05
C MET A 260 -10.17 -15.49 3.32
N ALA A 261 -10.14 -15.95 2.08
CA ALA A 261 -8.94 -15.88 1.25
C ALA A 261 -8.52 -14.42 1.03
N PHE A 262 -9.46 -13.52 0.76
CA PHE A 262 -9.19 -12.09 0.61
C PHE A 262 -8.61 -11.46 1.90
N ILE A 263 -9.18 -11.80 3.07
CA ILE A 263 -8.62 -11.36 4.37
C ILE A 263 -7.18 -11.84 4.55
N LEU A 264 -6.90 -13.10 4.21
CA LEU A 264 -5.57 -13.67 4.27
C LEU A 264 -4.59 -12.90 3.36
N TRP A 265 -5.02 -12.55 2.14
CA TRP A 265 -4.20 -11.75 1.22
C TRP A 265 -3.90 -10.36 1.77
N LEU A 266 -4.90 -9.70 2.38
CA LEU A 266 -4.70 -8.41 3.06
C LEU A 266 -3.75 -8.53 4.25
N TYR A 267 -3.85 -9.62 5.02
CA TYR A 267 -2.95 -9.90 6.13
C TYR A 267 -1.50 -10.04 5.67
N ILE A 268 -1.27 -10.83 4.61
CA ILE A 268 0.08 -11.02 4.05
C ILE A 268 0.59 -9.69 3.46
N THR A 269 -0.26 -8.91 2.83
CA THR A 269 0.09 -7.56 2.35
C THR A 269 0.54 -6.65 3.50
N GLY A 270 -0.21 -6.62 4.60
CA GLY A 270 0.17 -5.88 5.81
C GLY A 270 1.51 -6.36 6.38
N TYR A 271 1.72 -7.68 6.39
CA TYR A 271 2.96 -8.30 6.87
C TYR A 271 4.18 -7.87 6.04
N ILE A 272 4.05 -7.88 4.72
CA ILE A 272 5.10 -7.41 3.79
C ILE A 272 5.41 -5.93 4.00
N LEU A 273 4.37 -5.10 4.15
CA LEU A 273 4.52 -3.66 4.40
C LEU A 273 5.29 -3.39 5.69
N ILE A 274 4.97 -4.09 6.77
CA ILE A 274 5.63 -3.88 8.06
C ILE A 274 7.07 -4.39 8.03
N ILE A 275 7.34 -5.56 7.43
CA ILE A 275 8.73 -6.04 7.26
C ILE A 275 9.55 -5.04 6.44
N GLY A 276 8.99 -4.47 5.38
CA GLY A 276 9.67 -3.43 4.61
C GLY A 276 10.00 -2.19 5.45
N ALA A 277 9.10 -1.79 6.35
CA ALA A 277 9.35 -0.70 7.31
C ALA A 277 10.46 -1.07 8.31
N GLU A 278 10.48 -2.30 8.82
CA GLU A 278 11.53 -2.81 9.72
C GLU A 278 12.91 -2.82 9.04
N ILE A 279 12.97 -3.25 7.77
CA ILE A 279 14.19 -3.17 6.97
C ILE A 279 14.68 -1.73 6.90
N ASN A 280 13.80 -0.79 6.57
CA ASN A 280 14.13 0.63 6.48
C ASN A 280 14.56 1.20 7.83
N ALA A 281 13.93 0.78 8.92
CA ALA A 281 14.26 1.20 10.27
C ALA A 281 15.68 0.73 10.67
N ILE A 282 16.05 -0.52 10.37
CA ILE A 282 17.41 -1.04 10.60
C ILE A 282 18.44 -0.18 9.85
N PHE A 283 18.22 0.09 8.56
CA PHE A 283 19.13 0.90 7.77
C PHE A 283 19.21 2.35 8.24
N HIS A 284 18.08 2.91 8.71
CA HIS A 284 18.04 4.27 9.24
C HIS A 284 18.82 4.40 10.54
N ASN A 285 18.52 3.54 11.52
CA ASN A 285 19.14 3.56 12.85
C ASN A 285 20.65 3.38 12.74
N TYR A 286 21.10 2.44 11.93
CA TYR A 286 22.52 2.22 11.69
C TYR A 286 23.24 3.46 11.18
N LYS A 287 22.63 4.22 10.25
CA LYS A 287 23.22 5.47 9.72
C LYS A 287 23.21 6.60 10.72
N VAL A 288 22.23 6.67 11.60
CA VAL A 288 22.17 7.68 12.67
C VAL A 288 23.28 7.43 13.67
N GLU A 289 23.47 6.19 14.10
CA GLU A 289 24.52 5.82 15.05
C GLU A 289 25.94 6.06 14.52
N GLN A 290 26.18 5.75 13.25
CA GLN A 290 27.47 6.08 12.64
C GLN A 290 27.79 7.57 12.70
N ARG A 291 26.81 8.44 12.44
CA ARG A 291 27.02 9.88 12.51
C ARG A 291 27.31 10.38 13.92
N VAL A 292 26.49 9.93 14.88
CA VAL A 292 26.70 10.29 16.29
C VAL A 292 28.11 9.88 16.72
N PHE A 293 28.55 8.70 16.32
CA PHE A 293 29.89 8.21 16.61
C PHE A 293 30.98 9.08 15.95
N GLU A 294 30.84 9.46 14.69
CA GLU A 294 31.80 10.31 13.97
C GLU A 294 31.88 11.72 14.61
N GLU A 295 30.72 12.32 14.96
CA GLU A 295 30.68 13.64 15.61
C GLU A 295 31.35 13.65 16.98
N THR A 296 31.18 12.58 17.77
CA THR A 296 31.81 12.49 19.10
C THR A 296 33.32 12.29 19.06
N HIS A 297 33.89 11.72 17.98
CA HIS A 297 35.34 11.43 17.88
C HIS A 297 36.11 12.38 16.97
N THR A 298 35.40 13.31 16.27
CA THR A 298 36.05 14.40 15.52
C THR A 298 36.25 15.67 16.37
N THR A 299 35.74 15.70 17.59
CA THR A 299 35.86 16.81 18.54
C THR A 299 36.96 16.58 19.59
N GLU A 300 37.69 15.45 19.52
CA GLU A 300 38.95 15.19 20.24
C GLU A 300 40.14 15.39 19.27
#